data_df267fbaf606e6b78f2f4da9e9d02f2a
#
_entry.id   df267fbaf606e6b78f2f4da9e9d02f2a
#
_cell.length_a   1.000
_cell.length_b   1.000
_cell.length_c   1.000
_cell.angle_alpha   90.00
_cell.angle_beta   90.00
_cell.angle_gamma   90.00
#
_symmetry.space_group_name_H-M   'P 1'
#
loop_
_entity.id
_entity.type
_entity.pdbx_description
1 polymer ?
#
loop_
_entity_poly.entity_id
_entity_poly.type
_entity_poly.pdbx_seq_one_letter_code
_entity_poly.pdbx_strand_id
1 'polypeptide(L)'
;EILAQWDMPSGLNIRRVRTPLGVIGVIYESRPNVTADAGALCLKSGNAVILRGGSESFHSSGAIHSAMVDGAVKAGLPADGIQLVPTRDRAAVQEMLTMTDAIDVIVPRGGKGLVGLVHREARVPVFAHLEGIVHIFVDAAADPAKTLDVVLNAKTRRTGICGSAECLLIHKDVIDTIGQDLVRALIDAGVEVRAEGAVAEITGTTPATADDF
;
A
#
# COMPACT_ATOMS: atom_id res chain seq x y z
N GLU A 1 -5.86 -8.68 -23.68
CA GLU A 1 -5.52 -10.08 -23.33
C GLU A 1 -6.79 -10.83 -22.97
N ILE A 2 -7.02 -12.02 -23.56
CA ILE A 2 -8.12 -12.93 -23.19
C ILE A 2 -7.62 -13.79 -22.03
N LEU A 3 -8.33 -13.75 -20.89
CA LEU A 3 -8.00 -14.53 -19.68
C LEU A 3 -8.64 -15.92 -19.70
N ALA A 4 -9.86 -16.01 -20.23
CA ALA A 4 -10.61 -17.24 -20.36
C ALA A 4 -11.64 -17.10 -21.49
N GLN A 5 -12.02 -18.24 -22.06
CA GLN A 5 -13.05 -18.32 -23.08
C GLN A 5 -13.80 -19.65 -22.90
N TRP A 6 -15.12 -19.63 -23.05
CA TRP A 6 -15.97 -20.83 -22.99
C TRP A 6 -17.25 -20.66 -23.79
N ASP A 7 -17.83 -21.76 -24.20
CA ASP A 7 -19.11 -21.82 -24.91
C ASP A 7 -20.21 -22.16 -23.91
N MET A 8 -21.36 -21.53 -24.09
CA MET A 8 -22.57 -21.79 -23.32
C MET A 8 -23.48 -22.76 -24.08
N PRO A 9 -24.31 -23.58 -23.42
CA PRO A 9 -25.28 -24.45 -24.08
C PRO A 9 -26.26 -23.70 -25.00
N SER A 10 -26.46 -22.41 -24.76
CA SER A 10 -27.26 -21.51 -25.61
C SER A 10 -26.60 -21.10 -26.93
N GLY A 11 -25.36 -21.55 -27.20
CA GLY A 11 -24.57 -21.14 -28.38
C GLY A 11 -23.79 -19.82 -28.23
N LEU A 12 -23.85 -19.17 -27.04
CA LEU A 12 -23.05 -17.99 -26.78
C LEU A 12 -21.59 -18.34 -26.51
N ASN A 13 -20.66 -17.63 -27.17
CA ASN A 13 -19.24 -17.69 -26.85
C ASN A 13 -18.90 -16.56 -25.88
N ILE A 14 -18.47 -16.89 -24.66
CA ILE A 14 -18.12 -15.93 -23.61
C ILE A 14 -16.60 -15.78 -23.56
N ARG A 15 -16.14 -14.53 -23.48
CA ARG A 15 -14.71 -14.20 -23.31
C ARG A 15 -14.52 -13.28 -22.13
N ARG A 16 -13.63 -13.64 -21.23
CA ARG A 16 -13.14 -12.75 -20.16
C ARG A 16 -11.88 -12.04 -20.65
N VAL A 17 -11.96 -10.75 -20.81
CA VAL A 17 -10.89 -9.93 -21.38
C VAL A 17 -10.40 -8.90 -20.36
N ARG A 18 -9.08 -8.67 -20.30
CA ARG A 18 -8.52 -7.50 -19.57
C ARG A 18 -8.70 -6.26 -20.43
N THR A 19 -9.21 -5.21 -19.80
CA THR A 19 -9.32 -3.86 -20.38
C THR A 19 -8.64 -2.86 -19.45
N PRO A 20 -8.12 -1.74 -19.93
CA PRO A 20 -7.74 -0.61 -19.10
C PRO A 20 -8.92 -0.12 -18.25
N LEU A 21 -8.63 0.47 -17.11
CA LEU A 21 -9.65 1.11 -16.26
C LEU A 21 -10.11 2.45 -16.86
N GLY A 22 -9.20 3.16 -17.52
CA GLY A 22 -9.44 4.47 -18.11
C GLY A 22 -8.48 5.52 -17.57
N VAL A 23 -8.97 6.54 -16.89
CA VAL A 23 -8.19 7.61 -16.26
C VAL A 23 -8.08 7.35 -14.77
N ILE A 24 -6.85 7.23 -14.27
CA ILE A 24 -6.57 6.96 -12.85
C ILE A 24 -6.07 8.25 -12.18
N GLY A 25 -6.77 8.72 -11.15
CA GLY A 25 -6.30 9.80 -10.29
C GLY A 25 -5.41 9.23 -9.17
N VAL A 26 -4.16 9.67 -9.06
CA VAL A 26 -3.27 9.25 -7.97
C VAL A 26 -2.93 10.45 -7.10
N ILE A 27 -3.40 10.41 -5.86
CA ILE A 27 -3.17 11.47 -4.87
C ILE A 27 -2.17 10.95 -3.84
N TYR A 28 -0.98 11.60 -3.74
CA TYR A 28 0.10 11.08 -2.90
C TYR A 28 0.80 12.18 -2.10
N GLU A 29 1.29 11.78 -0.92
CA GLU A 29 2.08 12.63 -0.03
C GLU A 29 3.57 12.47 -0.33
N SER A 30 4.37 13.46 -0.04
CA SER A 30 5.86 13.58 0.06
C SER A 30 6.72 12.39 -0.43
N ARG A 31 6.36 11.80 -1.56
CA ARG A 31 7.06 10.65 -2.16
C ARG A 31 7.21 10.88 -3.66
N PRO A 32 8.19 11.69 -4.11
CA PRO A 32 8.32 12.08 -5.51
C PRO A 32 8.52 10.90 -6.47
N ASN A 33 9.07 9.77 -5.99
CA ASN A 33 9.17 8.53 -6.77
C ASN A 33 7.82 7.98 -7.23
N VAL A 34 6.73 8.25 -6.48
CA VAL A 34 5.37 7.83 -6.87
C VAL A 34 4.96 8.45 -8.22
N THR A 35 5.48 9.64 -8.55
CA THR A 35 5.28 10.25 -9.87
C THR A 35 5.74 9.31 -10.99
N ALA A 36 6.94 8.73 -10.85
CA ALA A 36 7.49 7.79 -11.83
C ALA A 36 6.77 6.44 -11.79
N ASP A 37 6.59 5.88 -10.60
CA ASP A 37 6.01 4.55 -10.41
C ASP A 37 4.57 4.49 -10.93
N ALA A 38 3.73 5.44 -10.50
CA ALA A 38 2.32 5.49 -10.91
C ALA A 38 2.18 5.83 -12.39
N GLY A 39 2.95 6.81 -12.89
CA GLY A 39 2.93 7.18 -14.30
C GLY A 39 3.29 6.02 -15.21
N ALA A 40 4.39 5.33 -14.91
CA ALA A 40 4.85 4.20 -15.71
C ALA A 40 3.88 3.00 -15.66
N LEU A 41 3.35 2.66 -14.49
CA LEU A 41 2.42 1.55 -14.33
C LEU A 41 1.09 1.82 -15.03
N CYS A 42 0.55 3.04 -14.94
CA CYS A 42 -0.68 3.42 -15.63
C CYS A 42 -0.50 3.33 -17.14
N LEU A 43 0.55 3.94 -17.71
CA LEU A 43 0.82 3.85 -19.15
C LEU A 43 1.03 2.41 -19.61
N LYS A 44 1.83 1.62 -18.89
CA LYS A 44 2.09 0.22 -19.22
C LYS A 44 0.83 -0.64 -19.24
N SER A 45 -0.13 -0.30 -18.42
CA SER A 45 -1.44 -0.99 -18.37
C SER A 45 -2.52 -0.38 -19.28
N GLY A 46 -2.14 0.63 -20.10
CA GLY A 46 -3.03 1.26 -21.08
C GLY A 46 -3.97 2.31 -20.48
N ASN A 47 -3.68 2.82 -19.28
CA ASN A 47 -4.46 3.86 -18.63
C ASN A 47 -3.78 5.22 -18.77
N ALA A 48 -4.57 6.29 -18.80
CA ALA A 48 -4.07 7.63 -18.53
C ALA A 48 -4.02 7.86 -17.01
N VAL A 49 -3.21 8.84 -16.57
CA VAL A 49 -3.07 9.15 -15.14
C VAL A 49 -3.04 10.65 -14.88
N ILE A 50 -3.76 11.08 -13.85
CA ILE A 50 -3.70 12.42 -13.27
C ILE A 50 -3.05 12.32 -11.90
N LEU A 51 -1.86 12.90 -11.76
CA LEU A 51 -1.01 12.85 -10.58
C LEU A 51 -1.20 14.11 -9.74
N ARG A 52 -1.39 13.95 -8.42
CA ARG A 52 -1.41 15.06 -7.45
C ARG A 52 -0.47 14.75 -6.30
N GLY A 53 0.74 15.29 -6.36
CA GLY A 53 1.77 15.12 -5.33
C GLY A 53 1.62 16.06 -4.14
N GLY A 54 2.28 15.73 -3.03
CA GLY A 54 2.38 16.58 -1.87
C GLY A 54 3.14 17.89 -2.16
N SER A 55 2.82 18.95 -1.40
CA SER A 55 3.42 20.28 -1.59
C SER A 55 4.94 20.32 -1.35
N GLU A 56 5.46 19.44 -0.48
CA GLU A 56 6.90 19.38 -0.16
C GLU A 56 7.74 18.83 -1.33
N SER A 57 7.18 17.92 -2.12
CA SER A 57 7.86 17.32 -3.27
C SER A 57 7.47 17.92 -4.62
N PHE A 58 6.82 19.08 -4.62
CA PHE A 58 6.23 19.69 -5.82
C PHE A 58 7.24 19.85 -6.97
N HIS A 59 8.42 20.41 -6.69
CA HIS A 59 9.45 20.63 -7.72
C HIS A 59 10.07 19.31 -8.22
N SER A 60 10.34 18.37 -7.31
CA SER A 60 10.88 17.06 -7.66
C SER A 60 9.89 16.26 -8.50
N SER A 61 8.61 16.27 -8.11
CA SER A 61 7.53 15.64 -8.88
C SER A 61 7.37 16.27 -10.26
N GLY A 62 7.48 17.60 -10.37
CA GLY A 62 7.45 18.30 -11.64
C GLY A 62 8.60 17.92 -12.58
N ALA A 63 9.83 17.83 -12.06
CA ALA A 63 10.98 17.40 -12.84
C ALA A 63 10.86 15.97 -13.35
N ILE A 64 10.41 15.05 -12.50
CA ILE A 64 10.16 13.65 -12.88
C ILE A 64 9.05 13.58 -13.94
N HIS A 65 7.95 14.28 -13.74
CA HIS A 65 6.83 14.34 -14.69
C HIS A 65 7.30 14.82 -16.07
N SER A 66 8.05 15.95 -16.16
CA SER A 66 8.57 16.45 -17.42
C SER A 66 9.42 15.41 -18.14
N ALA A 67 10.33 14.75 -17.44
CA ALA A 67 11.19 13.73 -18.03
C ALA A 67 10.37 12.52 -18.55
N MET A 68 9.32 12.13 -17.84
CA MET A 68 8.42 11.04 -18.27
C MET A 68 7.61 11.42 -19.51
N VAL A 69 7.04 12.62 -19.55
CA VAL A 69 6.29 13.12 -20.72
C VAL A 69 7.20 13.20 -21.93
N ASP A 70 8.42 13.74 -21.78
CA ASP A 70 9.40 13.79 -22.88
C ASP A 70 9.73 12.39 -23.41
N GLY A 71 9.91 11.42 -22.53
CA GLY A 71 10.15 10.03 -22.89
C GLY A 71 8.95 9.39 -23.60
N ALA A 72 7.74 9.61 -23.09
CA ALA A 72 6.50 9.10 -23.67
C ALA A 72 6.27 9.66 -25.09
N VAL A 73 6.43 10.97 -25.27
CA VAL A 73 6.29 11.62 -26.58
C VAL A 73 7.33 11.11 -27.59
N LYS A 74 8.60 10.94 -27.18
CA LYS A 74 9.63 10.33 -28.03
C LYS A 74 9.30 8.89 -28.43
N ALA A 75 8.55 8.17 -27.61
CA ALA A 75 8.07 6.82 -27.90
C ALA A 75 6.75 6.79 -28.70
N GLY A 76 6.21 7.95 -29.09
CA GLY A 76 4.97 8.06 -29.86
C GLY A 76 3.69 8.02 -29.04
N LEU A 77 3.77 8.16 -27.72
CA LEU A 77 2.60 8.26 -26.85
C LEU A 77 2.13 9.72 -26.72
N PRO A 78 0.84 9.97 -26.47
CA PRO A 78 0.32 11.33 -26.26
C PRO A 78 0.89 11.93 -24.97
N ALA A 79 1.20 13.23 -25.00
CA ALA A 79 1.70 13.97 -23.85
C ALA A 79 0.71 13.95 -22.67
N ASP A 80 -0.59 13.96 -22.98
CA ASP A 80 -1.68 13.98 -22.00
C ASP A 80 -1.92 12.63 -21.31
N GLY A 81 -1.20 11.58 -21.70
CA GLY A 81 -1.27 10.27 -21.06
C GLY A 81 -0.79 10.29 -19.59
N ILE A 82 0.09 11.24 -19.24
CA ILE A 82 0.52 11.50 -17.85
C ILE A 82 0.34 12.98 -17.58
N GLN A 83 -0.53 13.32 -16.65
CA GLN A 83 -0.78 14.70 -16.21
C GLN A 83 -0.37 14.88 -14.75
N LEU A 84 0.14 16.07 -14.42
CA LEU A 84 0.46 16.47 -13.06
C LEU A 84 -0.31 17.76 -12.73
N VAL A 85 -1.07 17.73 -11.65
CA VAL A 85 -1.79 18.91 -11.15
C VAL A 85 -0.79 20.03 -10.83
N PRO A 86 -0.88 21.20 -11.51
CA PRO A 86 0.16 22.24 -11.47
C PRO A 86 0.03 23.18 -10.27
N THR A 87 -0.67 22.79 -9.22
CA THR A 87 -0.90 23.62 -8.03
C THR A 87 -0.66 22.84 -6.74
N ARG A 88 -0.26 23.58 -5.70
CA ARG A 88 -0.14 23.08 -4.32
C ARG A 88 -1.46 23.20 -3.55
N ASP A 89 -2.47 23.85 -4.12
CA ASP A 89 -3.75 24.04 -3.45
C ASP A 89 -4.42 22.71 -3.15
N ARG A 90 -4.91 22.57 -1.92
CA ARG A 90 -5.67 21.39 -1.49
C ARG A 90 -7.04 21.30 -2.12
N ALA A 91 -7.59 22.42 -2.60
CA ALA A 91 -8.86 22.43 -3.34
C ALA A 91 -8.82 21.53 -4.56
N ALA A 92 -7.65 21.41 -5.23
CA ALA A 92 -7.48 20.48 -6.35
C ALA A 92 -7.73 19.01 -5.97
N VAL A 93 -7.46 18.62 -4.71
CA VAL A 93 -7.79 17.26 -4.23
C VAL A 93 -9.31 17.09 -4.17
N GLN A 94 -10.03 18.09 -3.61
CA GLN A 94 -11.48 18.04 -3.51
C GLN A 94 -12.14 17.94 -4.89
N GLU A 95 -11.65 18.71 -5.86
CA GLU A 95 -12.13 18.64 -7.24
C GLU A 95 -11.91 17.22 -7.81
N MET A 96 -10.71 16.67 -7.73
CA MET A 96 -10.42 15.32 -8.23
C MET A 96 -11.35 14.26 -7.64
N LEU A 97 -11.70 14.36 -6.35
CA LEU A 97 -12.56 13.38 -5.67
C LEU A 97 -14.01 13.37 -6.22
N THR A 98 -14.42 14.42 -6.91
CA THR A 98 -15.78 14.59 -7.44
C THR A 98 -15.87 14.56 -8.96
N MET A 99 -14.72 14.47 -9.68
CA MET A 99 -14.64 14.47 -11.15
C MET A 99 -15.04 13.12 -11.76
N THR A 100 -16.26 12.67 -11.53
CA THR A 100 -16.76 11.37 -12.03
C THR A 100 -16.83 11.28 -13.55
N ASP A 101 -16.84 12.41 -14.25
CA ASP A 101 -16.87 12.47 -15.70
C ASP A 101 -15.48 12.39 -16.34
N ALA A 102 -14.39 12.53 -15.54
CA ALA A 102 -13.03 12.62 -16.03
C ALA A 102 -12.07 11.63 -15.37
N ILE A 103 -12.42 11.08 -14.22
CA ILE A 103 -11.59 10.13 -13.46
C ILE A 103 -12.40 8.88 -13.16
N ASP A 104 -11.90 7.73 -13.58
CA ASP A 104 -12.56 6.44 -13.38
C ASP A 104 -12.26 5.82 -12.00
N VAL A 105 -11.07 6.06 -11.47
CA VAL A 105 -10.61 5.50 -10.18
C VAL A 105 -9.64 6.45 -9.50
N ILE A 106 -9.78 6.62 -8.18
CA ILE A 106 -8.80 7.32 -7.32
C ILE A 106 -7.97 6.31 -6.54
N VAL A 107 -6.66 6.53 -6.51
CA VAL A 107 -5.70 5.75 -5.70
C VAL A 107 -4.97 6.71 -4.75
N PRO A 108 -5.37 6.79 -3.47
CA PRO A 108 -4.64 7.57 -2.48
C PRO A 108 -3.40 6.82 -1.99
N ARG A 109 -2.27 7.55 -1.87
CA ARG A 109 -0.98 7.05 -1.36
C ARG A 109 -0.44 8.00 -0.30
N GLY A 110 -0.79 7.79 0.95
CA GLY A 110 -0.38 8.65 2.06
C GLY A 110 -0.78 8.07 3.42
N GLY A 111 -0.71 8.89 4.45
CA GLY A 111 -1.11 8.52 5.80
C GLY A 111 -2.63 8.43 5.99
N LYS A 112 -3.03 7.98 7.20
CA LYS A 112 -4.44 7.82 7.60
C LYS A 112 -5.30 9.07 7.30
N GLY A 113 -4.74 10.26 7.47
CA GLY A 113 -5.44 11.53 7.23
C GLY A 113 -5.89 11.69 5.77
N LEU A 114 -4.99 11.49 4.81
CA LEU A 114 -5.31 11.56 3.38
C LEU A 114 -6.27 10.46 2.96
N VAL A 115 -5.96 9.22 3.32
CA VAL A 115 -6.77 8.06 2.92
C VAL A 115 -8.18 8.15 3.53
N GLY A 116 -8.28 8.55 4.79
CA GLY A 116 -9.58 8.77 5.45
C GLY A 116 -10.40 9.90 4.83
N LEU A 117 -9.75 11.00 4.41
CA LEU A 117 -10.39 12.09 3.66
C LEU A 117 -10.97 11.54 2.35
N VAL A 118 -10.15 10.85 1.56
CA VAL A 118 -10.58 10.29 0.27
C VAL A 118 -11.76 9.33 0.46
N HIS A 119 -11.71 8.45 1.46
CA HIS A 119 -12.82 7.53 1.75
C HIS A 119 -14.15 8.24 2.07
N ARG A 120 -14.08 9.35 2.80
CA ARG A 120 -15.31 10.08 3.18
C ARG A 120 -15.89 10.94 2.07
N GLU A 121 -15.04 11.48 1.20
CA GLU A 121 -15.45 12.59 0.31
C GLU A 121 -15.47 12.20 -1.16
N ALA A 122 -14.84 11.08 -1.54
CA ALA A 122 -14.80 10.67 -2.93
C ALA A 122 -16.19 10.23 -3.44
N ARG A 123 -16.53 10.72 -4.62
CA ARG A 123 -17.65 10.23 -5.45
C ARG A 123 -17.14 9.33 -6.57
N VAL A 124 -15.87 9.48 -6.94
CA VAL A 124 -15.17 8.58 -7.84
C VAL A 124 -14.85 7.28 -7.09
N PRO A 125 -14.91 6.09 -7.71
CA PRO A 125 -14.46 4.84 -7.11
C PRO A 125 -13.04 4.93 -6.56
N VAL A 126 -12.78 4.33 -5.40
CA VAL A 126 -11.49 4.44 -4.70
C VAL A 126 -10.86 3.07 -4.49
N PHE A 127 -9.58 2.93 -4.86
CA PHE A 127 -8.73 1.83 -4.42
C PHE A 127 -7.81 2.34 -3.31
N ALA A 128 -8.25 2.16 -2.07
CA ALA A 128 -7.53 2.62 -0.90
C ALA A 128 -7.08 1.47 0.00
N HIS A 129 -5.98 1.73 0.68
CA HIS A 129 -5.48 0.90 1.77
C HIS A 129 -5.23 1.83 2.96
N LEU A 130 -6.02 1.67 4.01
CA LEU A 130 -5.95 2.54 5.19
C LEU A 130 -4.89 2.05 6.16
N GLU A 131 -4.98 0.79 6.54
CA GLU A 131 -4.09 0.11 7.50
C GLU A 131 -3.92 -1.35 7.13
N GLY A 132 -2.82 -1.95 7.59
CA GLY A 132 -2.60 -3.38 7.54
C GLY A 132 -1.97 -3.83 8.84
N ILE A 133 -2.55 -4.83 9.49
CA ILE A 133 -1.93 -5.54 10.61
C ILE A 133 -1.01 -6.58 10.00
N VAL A 134 0.29 -6.33 10.05
CA VAL A 134 1.30 -7.23 9.46
C VAL A 134 1.59 -8.35 10.43
N HIS A 135 1.24 -9.56 10.04
CA HIS A 135 1.44 -10.76 10.83
C HIS A 135 2.72 -11.48 10.44
N ILE A 136 3.45 -11.96 11.45
CA ILE A 136 4.52 -12.96 11.27
C ILE A 136 4.09 -14.21 12.00
N PHE A 137 4.11 -15.35 11.31
CA PHE A 137 3.87 -16.65 11.92
C PHE A 137 5.17 -17.41 12.11
N VAL A 138 5.46 -17.80 13.34
CA VAL A 138 6.57 -18.65 13.73
C VAL A 138 6.09 -20.09 13.81
N ASP A 139 6.42 -20.88 12.80
CA ASP A 139 6.08 -22.31 12.72
C ASP A 139 6.88 -23.16 13.69
N ALA A 140 6.39 -24.36 14.02
CA ALA A 140 7.10 -25.31 14.88
C ALA A 140 8.46 -25.75 14.30
N ALA A 141 8.64 -25.71 12.98
CA ALA A 141 9.88 -26.05 12.28
C ALA A 141 10.77 -24.83 11.97
N ALA A 142 10.47 -23.64 12.54
CA ALA A 142 11.22 -22.43 12.28
C ALA A 142 12.66 -22.52 12.81
N ASP A 143 13.63 -22.03 12.02
CA ASP A 143 15.01 -21.86 12.46
C ASP A 143 15.13 -20.73 13.50
N PRO A 144 15.63 -20.98 14.73
CA PRO A 144 15.63 -19.98 15.80
C PRO A 144 16.42 -18.72 15.46
N ALA A 145 17.61 -18.84 14.90
CA ALA A 145 18.50 -17.71 14.62
C ALA A 145 17.90 -16.82 13.52
N LYS A 146 17.46 -17.42 12.42
CA LYS A 146 16.79 -16.71 11.33
C LYS A 146 15.50 -16.05 11.78
N THR A 147 14.74 -16.70 12.63
CA THR A 147 13.47 -16.17 13.15
C THR A 147 13.71 -14.92 13.98
N LEU A 148 14.69 -14.93 14.86
CA LEU A 148 15.09 -13.78 15.68
C LEU A 148 15.46 -12.58 14.80
N ASP A 149 16.35 -12.78 13.83
CA ASP A 149 16.80 -11.71 12.92
C ASP A 149 15.66 -11.12 12.11
N VAL A 150 14.79 -11.98 11.56
CA VAL A 150 13.66 -11.55 10.74
C VAL A 150 12.64 -10.75 11.56
N VAL A 151 12.24 -11.26 12.74
CA VAL A 151 11.23 -10.61 13.59
C VAL A 151 11.73 -9.27 14.11
N LEU A 152 12.96 -9.19 14.64
CA LEU A 152 13.54 -7.94 15.09
C LEU A 152 13.64 -6.92 13.94
N ASN A 153 14.15 -7.30 12.80
CA ASN A 153 14.27 -6.40 11.65
C ASN A 153 12.88 -5.92 11.16
N ALA A 154 11.92 -6.82 11.06
CA ALA A 154 10.58 -6.49 10.59
C ALA A 154 9.84 -5.50 11.51
N LYS A 155 10.10 -5.55 12.84
CA LYS A 155 9.49 -4.63 13.80
C LYS A 155 10.28 -3.34 13.98
N THR A 156 11.62 -3.43 14.13
CA THR A 156 12.40 -2.29 14.65
C THR A 156 13.05 -1.42 13.58
N ARG A 157 13.23 -1.93 12.37
CA ARG A 157 13.89 -1.20 11.27
C ARG A 157 13.19 0.12 10.93
N ARG A 158 11.85 0.12 10.87
CA ARG A 158 11.01 1.29 10.54
C ARG A 158 9.60 1.08 11.09
N THR A 159 9.35 1.53 12.28
CA THR A 159 8.05 1.35 12.97
C THR A 159 6.89 2.12 12.35
N GLY A 160 7.15 3.22 11.65
CA GLY A 160 6.12 4.08 11.09
C GLY A 160 5.64 3.72 9.67
N ILE A 161 6.02 2.57 9.12
CA ILE A 161 5.57 2.15 7.78
C ILE A 161 4.50 1.05 7.89
N CYS A 162 3.60 1.02 6.91
CA CYS A 162 2.52 0.03 6.82
C CYS A 162 2.98 -1.44 6.68
N GLY A 163 4.27 -1.68 6.45
CA GLY A 163 4.88 -3.01 6.36
C GLY A 163 5.64 -3.43 7.62
N SER A 164 5.65 -2.61 8.67
CA SER A 164 6.22 -3.01 9.97
C SER A 164 5.39 -4.10 10.61
N ALA A 165 6.05 -5.09 11.23
CA ALA A 165 5.33 -6.15 11.93
C ALA A 165 4.56 -5.59 13.13
N GLU A 166 3.27 -5.93 13.20
CA GLU A 166 2.37 -5.52 14.28
C GLU A 166 1.92 -6.72 15.12
N CYS A 167 1.78 -7.89 14.51
CA CYS A 167 1.31 -9.09 15.17
C CYS A 167 2.29 -10.25 14.98
N LEU A 168 2.60 -10.94 16.07
CA LEU A 168 3.45 -12.13 16.09
C LEU A 168 2.64 -13.33 16.54
N LEU A 169 2.45 -14.30 15.66
CA LEU A 169 1.80 -15.56 15.94
C LEU A 169 2.85 -16.64 16.16
N ILE A 170 2.82 -17.33 17.28
CA ILE A 170 3.83 -18.33 17.63
C ILE A 170 3.14 -19.70 17.78
N HIS A 171 3.66 -20.71 17.07
CA HIS A 171 3.15 -22.07 17.22
C HIS A 171 3.33 -22.54 18.67
N LYS A 172 2.30 -23.15 19.24
CA LYS A 172 2.28 -23.54 20.66
C LYS A 172 3.48 -24.38 21.12
N ASP A 173 4.01 -25.24 20.26
CA ASP A 173 5.09 -26.17 20.58
C ASP A 173 6.46 -25.49 20.69
N VAL A 174 6.58 -24.22 20.27
CA VAL A 174 7.85 -23.44 20.35
C VAL A 174 7.76 -22.19 21.22
N ILE A 175 6.65 -22.01 21.96
CA ILE A 175 6.50 -20.86 22.86
C ILE A 175 7.58 -20.85 23.94
N ASP A 176 7.84 -22.01 24.58
CA ASP A 176 8.79 -22.15 25.68
C ASP A 176 10.27 -22.13 25.24
N THR A 177 10.51 -22.07 23.93
CA THR A 177 11.85 -22.01 23.33
C THR A 177 12.01 -20.73 22.52
N ILE A 178 11.81 -20.78 21.20
CA ILE A 178 11.94 -19.64 20.28
C ILE A 178 11.05 -18.48 20.72
N GLY A 179 9.83 -18.75 21.21
CA GLY A 179 8.87 -17.72 21.64
C GLY A 179 9.41 -16.85 22.78
N GLN A 180 9.99 -17.48 23.83
CA GLN A 180 10.58 -16.73 24.96
C GLN A 180 11.73 -15.83 24.50
N ASP A 181 12.62 -16.36 23.65
CA ASP A 181 13.78 -15.61 23.15
C ASP A 181 13.36 -14.43 22.28
N LEU A 182 12.34 -14.61 21.42
CA LEU A 182 11.77 -13.56 20.60
C LEU A 182 11.13 -12.44 21.43
N VAL A 183 10.32 -12.79 22.39
CA VAL A 183 9.62 -11.81 23.25
C VAL A 183 10.65 -11.01 24.05
N ARG A 184 11.63 -11.66 24.66
CA ARG A 184 12.71 -10.97 25.38
C ARG A 184 13.50 -10.03 24.48
N ALA A 185 13.87 -10.49 23.29
CA ALA A 185 14.62 -9.66 22.34
C ALA A 185 13.83 -8.45 21.85
N LEU A 186 12.51 -8.58 21.68
CA LEU A 186 11.64 -7.43 21.33
C LEU A 186 11.58 -6.44 22.50
N ILE A 187 11.42 -6.91 23.73
CA ILE A 187 11.41 -6.06 24.94
C ILE A 187 12.75 -5.34 25.11
N ASP A 188 13.87 -6.06 24.94
CA ASP A 188 15.22 -5.50 25.04
C ASP A 188 15.48 -4.44 23.93
N ALA A 189 14.82 -4.58 22.79
CA ALA A 189 14.83 -3.59 21.72
C ALA A 189 13.89 -2.40 21.96
N GLY A 190 13.23 -2.31 23.12
CA GLY A 190 12.33 -1.23 23.50
C GLY A 190 10.91 -1.35 22.92
N VAL A 191 10.50 -2.52 22.48
CA VAL A 191 9.14 -2.79 21.97
C VAL A 191 8.24 -3.17 23.14
N GLU A 192 7.11 -2.50 23.30
CA GLU A 192 6.03 -2.96 24.17
C GLU A 192 5.37 -4.19 23.54
N VAL A 193 5.41 -5.33 24.24
CA VAL A 193 4.79 -6.58 23.82
C VAL A 193 3.50 -6.80 24.57
N ARG A 194 2.36 -6.67 23.88
CA ARG A 194 1.05 -7.02 24.41
C ARG A 194 0.72 -8.45 24.00
N ALA A 195 0.41 -9.29 24.94
CA ALA A 195 0.33 -10.73 24.72
C ALA A 195 -0.91 -11.36 25.34
N GLU A 196 -1.35 -12.47 24.73
CA GLU A 196 -2.41 -13.33 25.26
C GLU A 196 -1.95 -14.78 25.36
N GLY A 197 -2.77 -15.62 26.02
CA GLY A 197 -2.49 -17.04 26.22
C GLY A 197 -1.16 -17.30 26.93
N ALA A 198 -0.43 -18.33 26.53
CA ALA A 198 0.82 -18.73 27.15
C ALA A 198 1.96 -17.68 26.98
N VAL A 199 1.89 -16.83 25.96
CA VAL A 199 2.89 -15.77 25.74
C VAL A 199 2.77 -14.68 26.81
N ALA A 200 1.58 -14.46 27.37
CA ALA A 200 1.36 -13.49 28.44
C ALA A 200 2.04 -13.87 29.77
N GLU A 201 2.46 -15.13 29.91
CA GLU A 201 3.21 -15.60 31.08
C GLU A 201 4.71 -15.21 31.05
N ILE A 202 5.18 -14.70 29.89
CA ILE A 202 6.57 -14.28 29.72
C ILE A 202 6.79 -12.94 30.42
N THR A 203 7.79 -12.88 31.29
CA THR A 203 8.10 -11.67 32.09
C THR A 203 8.37 -10.46 31.16
N GLY A 204 7.71 -9.35 31.46
CA GLY A 204 7.86 -8.09 30.73
C GLY A 204 6.81 -7.84 29.65
N THR A 205 5.91 -8.78 29.40
CA THR A 205 4.73 -8.57 28.56
C THR A 205 3.61 -7.82 29.31
N THR A 206 2.74 -7.17 28.55
CA THR A 206 1.49 -6.56 29.02
C THR A 206 0.31 -7.39 28.49
N PRO A 207 -0.74 -7.64 29.26
CA PRO A 207 -1.92 -8.35 28.75
C PRO A 207 -2.54 -7.62 27.55
N ALA A 208 -2.81 -8.35 26.48
CA ALA A 208 -3.51 -7.82 25.31
C ALA A 208 -5.01 -7.71 25.59
N THR A 209 -5.65 -6.77 24.92
CA THR A 209 -7.10 -6.54 24.93
C THR A 209 -7.68 -6.62 23.52
N ALA A 210 -9.00 -6.67 23.39
CA ALA A 210 -9.66 -6.70 22.08
C ALA A 210 -9.36 -5.45 21.20
N ASP A 211 -8.94 -4.35 21.82
CA ASP A 211 -8.62 -3.08 21.14
C ASP A 211 -7.18 -3.08 20.55
N ASP A 212 -6.41 -4.13 20.81
CA ASP A 212 -5.03 -4.27 20.32
C ASP A 212 -4.94 -4.97 18.95
N PHE A 213 -6.09 -5.43 18.42
CA PHE A 213 -6.19 -6.22 17.18
C PHE A 213 -7.05 -5.55 16.10
#